data_cc7e1b00a3c90bb5e28b4d8c45717d17
#
_entry.id   cc7e1b00a3c90bb5e28b4d8c45717d17
#
_cell.length_a   1.000
_cell.length_b   1.000
_cell.length_c   1.000
_cell.angle_alpha   90.00
_cell.angle_beta   90.00
_cell.angle_gamma   90.00
#
_symmetry.space_group_name_H-M   'P 1'
#
loop_
_entity.id
_entity.type
_entity.pdbx_description
1 polymer ?
#
loop_
_entity_poly.entity_id
_entity_poly.type
_entity_poly.pdbx_seq_one_letter_code
_entity_poly.pdbx_strand_id
1 'polypeptide(L)'
;AIGKVQKVDVQYYQGWINPIIHDKDKRSSTWRLDPTKAGISCCMGDIGTHAFNMVEYTTGLRVTSLLADLNYLYEDNQMDIDGNVLLRLQGGVKGVLRASQIATGEENGLKISVYGDRGGLTWEQENPNRLLVRSDDGALQVYTPGHSYNSALSLGGTKLPPGHPEGIFDAM
;
A
#
# COMPACT_ATOMS: atom_id res chain seq x y z
N ALA A 1 -0.24 -4.15 -20.98
CA ALA A 1 -1.61 -4.63 -20.85
C ALA A 1 -2.60 -3.48 -20.62
N ILE A 2 -2.38 -2.55 -19.66
CA ILE A 2 -3.32 -1.46 -19.32
C ILE A 2 -3.11 -0.16 -20.10
N GLY A 3 -2.15 -0.10 -21.01
CA GLY A 3 -1.82 1.11 -21.75
C GLY A 3 -0.99 2.11 -20.95
N LYS A 4 -1.14 3.41 -21.24
CA LYS A 4 -0.46 4.49 -20.55
C LYS A 4 -1.10 4.75 -19.19
N VAL A 5 -0.32 4.71 -18.12
CA VAL A 5 -0.81 4.97 -16.75
C VAL A 5 -1.35 6.40 -16.65
N GLN A 6 -2.54 6.56 -16.07
CA GLN A 6 -3.24 7.83 -15.89
C GLN A 6 -3.51 8.15 -14.42
N LYS A 7 -3.74 7.12 -13.59
CA LYS A 7 -4.09 7.29 -12.18
C LYS A 7 -3.58 6.13 -11.34
N VAL A 8 -3.21 6.44 -10.10
CA VAL A 8 -2.83 5.45 -9.07
C VAL A 8 -3.60 5.74 -7.78
N ASP A 9 -4.08 4.69 -7.14
CA ASP A 9 -4.69 4.74 -5.82
C ASP A 9 -4.05 3.65 -4.95
N VAL A 10 -3.45 4.03 -3.83
CA VAL A 10 -2.79 3.11 -2.91
C VAL A 10 -3.24 3.40 -1.50
N GLN A 11 -3.48 2.35 -0.73
CA GLN A 11 -3.77 2.46 0.70
C GLN A 11 -2.99 1.41 1.48
N TYR A 12 -2.67 1.75 2.74
CA TYR A 12 -2.20 0.79 3.72
C TYR A 12 -2.89 1.05 5.05
N TYR A 13 -3.77 0.16 5.44
CA TYR A 13 -4.61 0.31 6.62
C TYR A 13 -4.32 -0.76 7.66
N GLN A 14 -4.21 -0.33 8.91
CA GLN A 14 -4.08 -1.15 10.10
C GLN A 14 -4.91 -0.52 11.22
N GLY A 15 -5.38 -1.32 12.18
CA GLY A 15 -6.21 -0.84 13.29
C GLY A 15 -5.56 -0.95 14.68
N TRP A 16 -4.28 -1.29 14.77
CA TRP A 16 -3.64 -1.68 16.01
C TRP A 16 -3.45 -0.54 17.03
N ILE A 17 -3.44 0.72 16.61
CA ILE A 17 -3.27 1.85 17.52
C ILE A 17 -4.55 2.13 18.32
N ASN A 18 -5.74 1.96 17.74
CA ASN A 18 -6.99 2.30 18.41
C ASN A 18 -7.18 1.72 19.82
N PRO A 19 -6.90 0.43 20.09
CA PRO A 19 -7.09 -0.13 21.42
C PRO A 19 -6.10 0.38 22.47
N ILE A 20 -5.02 1.03 22.06
CA ILE A 20 -3.98 1.53 22.97
C ILE A 20 -3.97 3.05 23.12
N ILE A 21 -4.53 3.79 22.16
CA ILE A 21 -4.34 5.23 22.06
C ILE A 21 -5.08 6.00 23.19
N HIS A 22 -6.19 5.46 23.69
CA HIS A 22 -6.94 6.03 24.81
C HIS A 22 -6.35 5.68 26.18
N ASP A 23 -5.37 4.78 26.24
CA ASP A 23 -4.72 4.31 27.46
C ASP A 23 -3.27 4.86 27.49
N LYS A 24 -3.03 5.82 28.38
CA LYS A 24 -1.73 6.50 28.47
C LYS A 24 -0.58 5.53 28.77
N ASP A 25 -0.81 4.53 29.61
CA ASP A 25 0.21 3.58 29.99
C ASP A 25 0.56 2.65 28.82
N LYS A 26 -0.46 2.23 28.06
CA LYS A 26 -0.23 1.44 26.84
C LYS A 26 0.44 2.24 25.74
N ARG A 27 0.07 3.53 25.56
CA ARG A 27 0.75 4.42 24.60
C ARG A 27 2.23 4.54 24.93
N SER A 28 2.56 4.80 26.20
CA SER A 28 3.95 4.96 26.63
C SER A 28 4.78 3.67 26.53
N SER A 29 4.15 2.50 26.50
CA SER A 29 4.83 1.23 26.36
C SER A 29 5.22 0.89 24.91
N THR A 30 4.63 1.56 23.91
CA THR A 30 4.92 1.30 22.51
C THR A 30 5.98 2.27 21.95
N TRP A 31 7.10 1.71 21.50
CA TRP A 31 8.20 2.50 20.97
C TRP A 31 7.82 3.31 19.70
N ARG A 32 6.83 2.83 18.93
CA ARG A 32 6.37 3.48 17.69
C ARG A 32 5.68 4.82 17.92
N LEU A 33 5.12 5.06 19.11
CA LEU A 33 4.51 6.34 19.50
C LEU A 33 5.46 7.24 20.33
N ASP A 34 6.70 6.81 20.52
CA ASP A 34 7.73 7.55 21.23
C ASP A 34 8.66 8.24 20.21
N PRO A 35 8.59 9.58 20.04
CA PRO A 35 9.39 10.28 19.04
C PRO A 35 10.91 10.20 19.30
N THR A 36 11.32 9.87 20.53
CA THR A 36 12.73 9.67 20.85
C THR A 36 13.28 8.34 20.33
N LYS A 37 12.42 7.40 20.05
CA LYS A 37 12.76 6.06 19.54
C LYS A 37 12.38 5.84 18.08
N ALA A 38 11.18 6.28 17.69
CA ALA A 38 10.65 6.08 16.33
C ALA A 38 11.06 7.22 15.37
N GLY A 39 11.52 8.37 15.87
CA GLY A 39 11.80 9.53 15.06
C GLY A 39 10.57 10.43 14.91
N ILE A 40 10.42 11.07 13.75
CA ILE A 40 9.42 12.13 13.54
C ILE A 40 8.08 11.65 13.00
N SER A 41 7.92 10.36 12.68
CA SER A 41 6.73 9.81 12.05
C SER A 41 6.46 8.40 12.54
N CYS A 42 5.20 8.10 12.82
CA CYS A 42 4.72 6.75 13.12
C CYS A 42 4.11 6.13 11.87
N CYS A 43 2.90 6.50 11.50
CA CYS A 43 2.14 5.88 10.42
C CYS A 43 2.80 6.04 9.06
N MET A 44 3.16 7.26 8.67
CA MET A 44 3.75 7.50 7.35
C MET A 44 5.17 6.93 7.25
N GLY A 45 5.93 6.97 8.34
CA GLY A 45 7.28 6.38 8.42
C GLY A 45 7.28 4.86 8.40
N ASP A 46 6.29 4.22 9.02
CA ASP A 46 6.14 2.77 9.07
C ASP A 46 5.46 2.25 7.79
N ILE A 47 4.16 2.44 7.65
CA ILE A 47 3.38 1.84 6.56
C ILE A 47 3.22 2.73 5.32
N GLY A 48 3.28 4.05 5.48
CA GLY A 48 3.21 4.99 4.36
C GLY A 48 4.37 4.84 3.37
N THR A 49 5.57 4.54 3.86
CA THR A 49 6.76 4.27 3.05
C THR A 49 6.60 3.04 2.15
N HIS A 50 5.95 1.98 2.64
CA HIS A 50 5.63 0.81 1.84
C HIS A 50 4.64 1.14 0.72
N ALA A 51 3.58 1.88 1.04
CA ALA A 51 2.60 2.33 0.05
C ALA A 51 3.24 3.24 -1.01
N PHE A 52 4.12 4.15 -0.60
CA PHE A 52 4.85 5.04 -1.50
C PHE A 52 5.78 4.26 -2.44
N ASN A 53 6.58 3.34 -1.88
CA ASN A 53 7.47 2.48 -2.67
C ASN A 53 6.69 1.66 -3.70
N MET A 54 5.54 1.10 -3.30
CA MET A 54 4.69 0.31 -4.19
C MET A 54 4.20 1.13 -5.39
N VAL A 55 3.86 2.41 -5.22
CA VAL A 55 3.49 3.29 -6.33
C VAL A 55 4.62 3.42 -7.34
N GLU A 56 5.82 3.78 -6.90
CA GLU A 56 6.96 3.97 -7.79
C GLU A 56 7.41 2.64 -8.44
N TYR A 57 7.48 1.58 -7.65
CA TYR A 57 7.91 0.27 -8.13
C TYR A 57 6.97 -0.31 -9.19
N THR A 58 5.65 -0.29 -8.94
CA THR A 58 4.69 -0.91 -9.86
C THR A 58 4.43 -0.11 -11.12
N THR A 59 4.53 1.21 -11.05
CA THR A 59 4.30 2.08 -12.20
C THR A 59 5.56 2.40 -12.99
N GLY A 60 6.74 2.31 -12.37
CA GLY A 60 8.01 2.79 -12.92
C GLY A 60 8.10 4.32 -12.98
N LEU A 61 7.13 5.04 -12.38
CA LEU A 61 7.05 6.51 -12.42
C LEU A 61 7.49 7.09 -11.07
N ARG A 62 8.32 8.13 -11.10
CA ARG A 62 8.72 8.85 -9.90
C ARG A 62 7.67 9.85 -9.46
N VAL A 63 7.46 9.97 -8.15
CA VAL A 63 6.68 11.05 -7.55
C VAL A 63 7.49 12.34 -7.65
N THR A 64 6.90 13.38 -8.25
CA THR A 64 7.54 14.68 -8.47
C THR A 64 7.14 15.74 -7.47
N SER A 65 5.94 15.62 -6.91
CA SER A 65 5.44 16.46 -5.81
C SER A 65 4.30 15.77 -5.09
N LEU A 66 4.07 16.18 -3.86
CA LEU A 66 2.97 15.70 -3.04
C LEU A 66 2.40 16.81 -2.16
N LEU A 67 1.16 16.60 -1.71
CA LEU A 67 0.50 17.37 -0.66
C LEU A 67 -0.05 16.36 0.35
N ALA A 68 0.37 16.48 1.59
CA ALA A 68 -0.03 15.59 2.67
C ALA A 68 -0.92 16.31 3.70
N ASP A 69 -1.95 15.59 4.15
CA ASP A 69 -2.76 15.91 5.31
C ASP A 69 -2.54 14.82 6.34
N LEU A 70 -1.87 15.16 7.44
CA LEU A 70 -1.47 14.21 8.49
C LEU A 70 -2.31 14.44 9.74
N ASN A 71 -2.77 13.35 10.34
CA ASN A 71 -3.59 13.38 11.55
C ASN A 71 -2.82 12.79 12.73
N TYR A 72 -2.82 13.55 13.81
CA TYR A 72 -2.18 13.21 15.08
C TYR A 72 -3.19 12.75 16.14
N LEU A 73 -4.47 13.04 15.93
CA LEU A 73 -5.68 12.67 16.68
C LEU A 73 -5.79 13.22 18.11
N TYR A 74 -4.69 13.36 18.84
CA TYR A 74 -4.65 13.81 20.26
C TYR A 74 -3.73 15.01 20.41
N GLU A 75 -4.08 15.93 21.34
CA GLU A 75 -3.28 17.12 21.62
C GLU A 75 -1.88 16.79 22.14
N ASP A 76 -1.72 15.70 22.87
CA ASP A 76 -0.44 15.27 23.44
C ASP A 76 0.32 14.27 22.55
N ASN A 77 -0.20 13.91 21.39
CA ASN A 77 0.46 13.02 20.44
C ASN A 77 1.32 13.81 19.46
N GLN A 78 2.60 13.46 19.40
CA GLN A 78 3.59 14.08 18.52
C GLN A 78 3.85 13.31 17.24
N MET A 79 3.19 12.15 17.07
CA MET A 79 3.41 11.24 15.96
C MET A 79 2.15 11.15 15.09
N ASP A 80 2.32 11.18 13.79
CA ASP A 80 1.22 10.93 12.85
C ASP A 80 0.74 9.48 12.96
N ILE A 81 -0.56 9.28 12.97
CA ILE A 81 -1.21 7.97 13.07
C ILE A 81 -2.14 7.68 11.90
N ASP A 82 -2.34 8.66 11.07
CA ASP A 82 -3.15 8.62 9.85
C ASP A 82 -2.67 9.70 8.90
N GLY A 83 -2.78 9.47 7.59
CA GLY A 83 -2.41 10.44 6.59
C GLY A 83 -3.01 10.18 5.21
N ASN A 84 -3.37 11.29 4.56
CA ASN A 84 -3.85 11.32 3.19
C ASN A 84 -2.91 12.15 2.34
N VAL A 85 -2.45 11.60 1.23
CA VAL A 85 -1.45 12.25 0.37
C VAL A 85 -1.92 12.29 -1.08
N LEU A 86 -1.99 13.49 -1.63
CA LEU A 86 -2.17 13.68 -3.07
C LEU A 86 -0.80 13.63 -3.75
N LEU A 87 -0.67 12.78 -4.76
CA LEU A 87 0.58 12.57 -5.48
C LEU A 87 0.53 13.16 -6.89
N ARG A 88 1.66 13.71 -7.33
CA ARG A 88 1.95 14.01 -8.73
C ARG A 88 3.13 13.16 -9.15
N LEU A 89 2.96 12.38 -10.21
CA LEU A 89 4.00 11.52 -10.76
C LEU A 89 4.47 12.07 -12.12
N GLN A 90 5.59 11.56 -12.57
CA GLN A 90 6.10 11.84 -13.92
C GLN A 90 5.03 11.65 -15.00
N GLY A 91 5.09 12.45 -16.05
CA GLY A 91 4.12 12.39 -17.16
C GLY A 91 2.74 12.97 -16.82
N GLY A 92 2.59 13.67 -15.67
CA GLY A 92 1.34 14.31 -15.25
C GLY A 92 0.33 13.35 -14.60
N VAL A 93 0.74 12.11 -14.32
CA VAL A 93 -0.09 11.11 -13.64
C VAL A 93 -0.42 11.59 -12.22
N LYS A 94 -1.65 11.37 -11.78
CA LYS A 94 -2.13 11.73 -10.46
C LYS A 94 -2.37 10.49 -9.61
N GLY A 95 -2.04 10.58 -8.33
CA GLY A 95 -2.28 9.49 -7.39
C GLY A 95 -2.83 9.97 -6.06
N VAL A 96 -3.35 9.03 -5.30
CA VAL A 96 -3.71 9.20 -3.90
C VAL A 96 -3.06 8.07 -3.10
N LEU A 97 -2.42 8.44 -1.99
CA LEU A 97 -1.90 7.50 -1.01
C LEU A 97 -2.61 7.76 0.31
N ARG A 98 -3.11 6.72 0.93
CA ARG A 98 -3.73 6.75 2.25
C ARG A 98 -3.04 5.73 3.15
N ALA A 99 -2.60 6.17 4.32
CA ALA A 99 -2.05 5.28 5.33
C ALA A 99 -2.73 5.56 6.67
N SER A 100 -3.15 4.52 7.38
CA SER A 100 -3.85 4.66 8.64
C SER A 100 -3.49 3.52 9.57
N GLN A 101 -3.18 3.83 10.84
CA GLN A 101 -3.01 2.83 11.89
C GLN A 101 -4.16 2.86 12.91
N ILE A 102 -5.21 3.63 12.59
CA ILE A 102 -6.45 3.76 13.36
C ILE A 102 -7.68 3.22 12.62
N ALA A 103 -7.50 2.54 11.50
CA ALA A 103 -8.58 1.93 10.74
C ALA A 103 -9.05 0.64 11.43
N THR A 104 -9.93 0.77 12.41
CA THR A 104 -10.40 -0.33 13.24
C THR A 104 -10.94 -1.49 12.41
N GLY A 105 -10.43 -2.69 12.65
CA GLY A 105 -10.83 -3.92 11.96
C GLY A 105 -9.93 -4.28 10.77
N GLU A 106 -9.09 -3.35 10.32
CA GLU A 106 -8.07 -3.63 9.30
C GLU A 106 -6.82 -4.24 9.97
N GLU A 107 -6.30 -5.31 9.39
CA GLU A 107 -5.12 -6.01 9.93
C GLU A 107 -3.85 -5.59 9.20
N ASN A 108 -3.80 -5.78 7.87
CA ASN A 108 -2.62 -5.48 7.06
C ASN A 108 -3.00 -5.10 5.61
N GLY A 109 -3.96 -4.20 5.48
CA GLY A 109 -4.68 -3.85 4.28
C GLY A 109 -3.90 -2.98 3.29
N LEU A 110 -2.71 -3.45 2.83
CA LEU A 110 -2.00 -2.83 1.73
C LEU A 110 -2.66 -3.20 0.40
N LYS A 111 -3.09 -2.19 -0.34
CA LYS A 111 -3.79 -2.37 -1.62
C LYS A 111 -3.38 -1.29 -2.60
N ILE A 112 -3.20 -1.67 -3.85
CA ILE A 112 -2.92 -0.72 -4.93
C ILE A 112 -3.85 -0.97 -6.12
N SER A 113 -4.31 0.13 -6.72
CA SER A 113 -4.97 0.14 -8.03
C SER A 113 -4.25 1.08 -8.98
N VAL A 114 -3.93 0.59 -10.17
CA VAL A 114 -3.29 1.37 -11.23
C VAL A 114 -4.21 1.37 -12.44
N TYR A 115 -4.54 2.56 -12.93
CA TYR A 115 -5.43 2.74 -14.06
C TYR A 115 -4.68 3.36 -15.24
N GLY A 116 -4.77 2.69 -16.36
CA GLY A 116 -4.28 3.15 -17.66
C GLY A 116 -5.43 3.55 -18.57
N ASP A 117 -5.09 3.92 -19.81
CA ASP A 117 -6.03 4.32 -20.84
C ASP A 117 -6.76 3.15 -21.52
N ARG A 118 -6.35 1.89 -21.23
CA ARG A 118 -6.95 0.67 -21.79
C ARG A 118 -7.30 -0.39 -20.76
N GLY A 119 -7.21 -0.06 -19.48
CA GLY A 119 -7.56 -0.98 -18.41
C GLY A 119 -6.99 -0.61 -17.05
N GLY A 120 -7.21 -1.45 -16.07
CA GLY A 120 -6.75 -1.26 -14.70
C GLY A 120 -6.25 -2.54 -14.05
N LEU A 121 -5.38 -2.37 -13.07
CA LEU A 121 -4.84 -3.44 -12.22
C LEU A 121 -5.26 -3.18 -10.78
N THR A 122 -5.53 -4.22 -10.01
CA THR A 122 -5.69 -4.14 -8.56
C THR A 122 -5.02 -5.34 -7.90
N TRP A 123 -4.25 -5.07 -6.86
CA TRP A 123 -3.64 -6.08 -6.01
C TRP A 123 -3.80 -5.70 -4.54
N GLU A 124 -3.91 -6.70 -3.67
CA GLU A 124 -4.05 -6.54 -2.23
C GLU A 124 -3.23 -7.60 -1.48
N GLN A 125 -2.56 -7.18 -0.41
CA GLN A 125 -1.64 -8.01 0.36
C GLN A 125 -2.33 -9.15 1.10
N GLU A 126 -3.54 -8.94 1.58
CA GLU A 126 -4.30 -9.98 2.30
C GLU A 126 -4.84 -11.08 1.37
N ASN A 127 -4.73 -10.87 0.04
CA ASN A 127 -4.98 -11.88 -0.98
C ASN A 127 -3.88 -11.84 -2.05
N PRO A 128 -2.61 -12.10 -1.67
CA PRO A 128 -1.44 -11.72 -2.45
C PRO A 128 -1.28 -12.49 -3.77
N ASN A 129 -1.87 -13.68 -3.83
CA ASN A 129 -1.75 -14.57 -4.99
C ASN A 129 -2.78 -14.28 -6.09
N ARG A 130 -3.41 -13.09 -6.08
CA ARG A 130 -4.41 -12.68 -7.06
C ARG A 130 -4.14 -11.26 -7.55
N LEU A 131 -3.87 -11.13 -8.85
CA LEU A 131 -3.85 -9.85 -9.54
C LEU A 131 -5.13 -9.74 -10.37
N LEU A 132 -5.93 -8.72 -10.09
CA LEU A 132 -7.13 -8.41 -10.86
C LEU A 132 -6.78 -7.48 -12.01
N VAL A 133 -7.13 -7.85 -13.23
CA VAL A 133 -6.93 -7.05 -14.44
C VAL A 133 -8.29 -6.77 -15.08
N ARG A 134 -8.60 -5.51 -15.28
CA ARG A 134 -9.81 -5.06 -15.97
C ARG A 134 -9.45 -4.40 -17.28
N SER A 135 -10.09 -4.83 -18.34
CA SER A 135 -9.98 -4.21 -19.67
C SER A 135 -11.11 -3.20 -19.92
N ASP A 136 -10.95 -2.38 -20.91
CA ASP A 136 -11.91 -1.34 -21.31
C ASP A 136 -13.23 -1.92 -21.86
N ASP A 137 -13.24 -3.17 -22.34
CA ASP A 137 -14.45 -3.92 -22.71
C ASP A 137 -15.27 -4.45 -21.52
N GLY A 138 -14.80 -4.18 -20.27
CA GLY A 138 -15.44 -4.59 -19.03
C GLY A 138 -15.07 -6.01 -18.55
N ALA A 139 -14.23 -6.73 -19.26
CA ALA A 139 -13.79 -8.05 -18.82
C ALA A 139 -12.91 -7.96 -17.56
N LEU A 140 -13.13 -8.89 -16.62
CA LEU A 140 -12.31 -9.07 -15.44
C LEU A 140 -11.52 -10.38 -15.55
N GLN A 141 -10.21 -10.27 -15.55
CA GLN A 141 -9.30 -11.40 -15.52
C GLN A 141 -8.62 -11.49 -14.16
N VAL A 142 -8.42 -12.70 -13.65
CA VAL A 142 -7.67 -12.97 -12.44
C VAL A 142 -6.39 -13.70 -12.82
N TYR A 143 -5.26 -13.08 -12.55
CA TYR A 143 -3.95 -13.69 -12.73
C TYR A 143 -3.46 -14.24 -11.40
N THR A 144 -2.95 -15.46 -11.42
CA THR A 144 -2.35 -16.15 -10.28
C THR A 144 -0.90 -16.54 -10.59
N PRO A 145 -0.02 -16.70 -9.58
CA PRO A 145 1.39 -16.99 -9.81
C PRO A 145 1.62 -18.41 -10.41
N GLY A 146 2.81 -18.62 -10.97
CA GLY A 146 3.29 -19.92 -11.43
C GLY A 146 2.81 -20.38 -12.83
N HIS A 147 1.94 -19.63 -13.48
CA HIS A 147 1.43 -20.00 -14.80
C HIS A 147 2.24 -19.40 -15.96
N SER A 148 2.27 -20.10 -17.09
CA SER A 148 3.03 -19.70 -18.30
C SER A 148 2.59 -18.38 -18.92
N TYR A 149 1.41 -17.86 -18.61
CA TYR A 149 0.95 -16.54 -19.04
C TYR A 149 1.59 -15.38 -18.24
N ASN A 150 2.25 -15.68 -17.14
CA ASN A 150 2.92 -14.67 -16.33
C ASN A 150 4.23 -14.21 -17.01
N SER A 151 4.66 -12.98 -16.67
CA SER A 151 5.92 -12.46 -17.17
C SER A 151 7.13 -13.24 -16.63
N ALA A 152 8.26 -13.16 -17.33
CA ALA A 152 9.51 -13.77 -16.87
C ALA A 152 9.93 -13.30 -15.46
N LEU A 153 9.68 -12.01 -15.14
CA LEU A 153 9.95 -11.45 -13.82
C LEU A 153 9.07 -12.12 -12.74
N SER A 154 7.77 -12.27 -13.01
CA SER A 154 6.84 -12.96 -12.10
C SER A 154 7.22 -14.42 -11.91
N LEU A 155 7.51 -15.14 -13.00
CA LEU A 155 7.93 -16.54 -12.93
C LEU A 155 9.24 -16.72 -12.16
N GLY A 156 10.19 -15.79 -12.32
CA GLY A 156 11.45 -15.81 -11.57
C GLY A 156 11.28 -15.59 -10.06
N GLY A 157 10.22 -14.90 -9.65
CA GLY A 157 9.87 -14.68 -8.24
C GLY A 157 8.99 -15.77 -7.64
N THR A 158 8.34 -16.59 -8.47
CA THR A 158 7.44 -17.66 -8.01
C THR A 158 8.24 -18.91 -7.66
N LYS A 159 8.09 -19.40 -6.44
CA LYS A 159 8.83 -20.57 -5.92
C LYS A 159 7.97 -21.84 -5.87
N LEU A 160 6.66 -21.70 -5.74
CA LEU A 160 5.73 -22.81 -5.60
C LEU A 160 4.95 -23.07 -6.90
N PRO A 161 4.51 -24.31 -7.13
CA PRO A 161 3.64 -24.63 -8.26
C PRO A 161 2.30 -23.87 -8.22
N PRO A 162 1.62 -23.67 -9.37
CA PRO A 162 0.32 -23.02 -9.40
C PRO A 162 -0.68 -23.63 -8.42
N GLY A 163 -1.47 -22.76 -7.75
CA GLY A 163 -2.46 -23.17 -6.77
C GLY A 163 -1.94 -23.38 -5.35
N HIS A 164 -0.64 -23.26 -5.12
CA HIS A 164 -0.05 -23.25 -3.78
C HIS A 164 0.07 -21.81 -3.31
N PRO A 165 -0.35 -21.49 -2.06
CA PRO A 165 -0.23 -20.13 -1.54
C PRO A 165 1.24 -19.81 -1.27
N GLU A 166 1.69 -18.69 -1.82
CA GLU A 166 2.95 -18.06 -1.46
C GLU A 166 2.66 -16.88 -0.52
N GLY A 167 3.49 -16.68 0.47
CA GLY A 167 3.34 -15.66 1.48
C GLY A 167 4.61 -14.82 1.67
N ILE A 168 4.59 -13.99 2.72
CA ILE A 168 5.69 -13.05 3.00
C ILE A 168 7.04 -13.76 3.22
N PHE A 169 7.04 -14.97 3.76
CA PHE A 169 8.25 -15.76 3.96
C PHE A 169 8.88 -16.25 2.66
N ASP A 170 8.09 -16.36 1.59
CA ASP A 170 8.60 -16.74 0.27
C ASP A 170 9.22 -15.55 -0.47
N ALA A 171 8.90 -14.32 -0.04
CA ALA A 171 9.43 -13.08 -0.58
C ALA A 171 10.74 -12.62 0.11
N MET A 172 11.09 -13.23 1.23
CA MET A 172 12.30 -12.96 2.02
C MET A 172 13.45 -13.90 1.64
#